data_0f133a99db6cb45a374b6b585db8e080
#
_entry.id   0f133a99db6cb45a374b6b585db8e080
#
_cell.length_a   1.000
_cell.length_b   1.000
_cell.length_c   1.000
_cell.angle_alpha   90.00
_cell.angle_beta   90.00
_cell.angle_gamma   90.00
#
_symmetry.space_group_name_H-M   'P 1'
#
loop_
_entity.id
_entity.type
_entity.pdbx_description
1 polymer ?
#
loop_
_entity_poly.entity_id
_entity_poly.type
_entity_poly.pdbx_seq_one_letter_code
_entity_poly.pdbx_strand_id
1 'polypeptide(L)'
;QQSNKSLDAVDLLVKFRNLHEQIKNDELSSALNRLEKGEDPESVLTHFANKLTNKIVHTPSVQLKQASIEGRTDIFGAVEDLYQLGNEDPNAKEQ
;
A
#
# COMPACT_ATOMS: atom_id res chain seq x y z
N GLN A 1 17.47 25.71 1.68
CA GLN A 1 16.57 24.95 0.84
C GLN A 1 16.97 23.50 0.76
N GLN A 2 18.26 23.25 0.92
CA GLN A 2 18.73 21.86 0.91
C GLN A 2 18.11 21.07 2.05
N SER A 3 18.01 21.70 3.20
CA SER A 3 17.44 21.04 4.34
C SER A 3 15.97 20.69 4.11
N ASN A 4 15.31 21.45 3.22
CA ASN A 4 13.91 21.17 2.92
C ASN A 4 13.72 19.83 2.28
N LYS A 5 14.68 19.39 1.48
CA LYS A 5 14.56 18.08 0.82
C LYS A 5 14.57 16.95 1.83
N SER A 6 15.46 17.04 2.81
CA SER A 6 15.48 16.02 3.88
C SER A 6 14.19 16.05 4.68
N LEU A 7 13.72 17.24 5.01
CA LEU A 7 12.49 17.38 5.77
C LEU A 7 11.32 16.86 4.96
N ASP A 8 11.33 17.10 3.65
CA ASP A 8 10.26 16.62 2.79
C ASP A 8 10.21 15.11 2.77
N ALA A 9 11.37 14.47 2.74
CA ALA A 9 11.41 13.01 2.74
C ALA A 9 10.86 12.45 4.03
N VAL A 10 11.27 13.03 5.17
CA VAL A 10 10.78 12.58 6.46
C VAL A 10 9.28 12.82 6.57
N ASP A 11 8.84 14.00 6.15
CA ASP A 11 7.42 14.33 6.19
C ASP A 11 6.61 13.37 5.34
N LEU A 12 7.12 13.04 4.17
CA LEU A 12 6.44 12.12 3.28
C LEU A 12 6.34 10.73 3.90
N LEU A 13 7.39 10.28 4.55
CA LEU A 13 7.37 8.99 5.21
C LEU A 13 6.33 8.95 6.32
N VAL A 14 6.22 10.03 7.08
CA VAL A 14 5.21 10.12 8.13
C VAL A 14 3.81 10.06 7.54
N LYS A 15 3.58 10.80 6.48
CA LYS A 15 2.27 10.81 5.83
C LYS A 15 1.94 9.44 5.25
N PHE A 16 2.93 8.80 4.65
CA PHE A 16 2.77 7.48 4.07
C PHE A 16 2.37 6.48 5.15
N ARG A 17 3.09 6.51 6.27
CA ARG A 17 2.79 5.61 7.38
C ARG A 17 1.41 5.88 7.96
N ASN A 18 1.08 7.16 8.15
CA ASN A 18 -0.22 7.52 8.72
C ASN A 18 -1.37 7.06 7.82
N LEU A 19 -1.20 7.17 6.54
CA LEU A 19 -2.20 6.70 5.60
C LEU A 19 -2.46 5.21 5.81
N HIS A 20 -1.41 4.42 5.90
CA HIS A 20 -1.57 2.99 6.04
C HIS A 20 -2.06 2.59 7.43
N GLU A 21 -1.68 3.35 8.45
CA GLU A 21 -2.21 3.10 9.79
C GLU A 21 -3.71 3.33 9.82
N GLN A 22 -4.18 4.37 9.13
CA GLN A 22 -5.61 4.65 9.07
C GLN A 22 -6.35 3.51 8.39
N ILE A 23 -5.82 3.03 7.27
CA ILE A 23 -6.43 1.92 6.55
C ILE A 23 -6.50 0.70 7.46
N LYS A 24 -5.40 0.40 8.12
CA LYS A 24 -5.34 -0.75 9.02
C LYS A 24 -6.38 -0.62 10.13
N ASN A 25 -6.44 0.53 10.77
CA ASN A 25 -7.33 0.72 11.90
C ASN A 25 -8.78 0.60 11.50
N ASP A 26 -9.14 1.13 10.34
CA ASP A 26 -10.52 1.03 9.86
C ASP A 26 -10.90 -0.42 9.62
N GLU A 27 -10.02 -1.17 8.97
CA GLU A 27 -10.34 -2.56 8.67
C GLU A 27 -10.30 -3.42 9.92
N LEU A 28 -9.39 -3.12 10.83
CA LEU A 28 -9.32 -3.87 12.07
C LEU A 28 -10.57 -3.67 12.92
N SER A 29 -11.05 -2.43 13.01
CA SER A 29 -12.28 -2.16 13.75
C SER A 29 -13.45 -2.95 13.19
N SER A 30 -13.54 -3.00 11.87
CA SER A 30 -14.61 -3.76 11.22
C SER A 30 -14.50 -5.24 11.54
N ALA A 31 -13.28 -5.78 11.47
CA ALA A 31 -13.06 -7.19 11.74
C ALA A 31 -13.39 -7.55 13.19
N LEU A 32 -12.97 -6.71 14.13
CA LEU A 32 -13.24 -6.96 15.53
C LEU A 32 -14.73 -6.92 15.82
N ASN A 33 -15.44 -6.01 15.18
CA ASN A 33 -16.88 -5.91 15.34
C ASN A 33 -17.57 -7.20 14.87
N ARG A 34 -17.10 -7.74 13.76
CA ARG A 34 -17.68 -8.97 13.23
C ARG A 34 -17.38 -10.16 14.12
N LEU A 35 -16.19 -10.19 14.71
CA LEU A 35 -15.86 -11.24 15.68
C LEU A 35 -16.75 -11.17 16.89
N GLU A 36 -17.05 -9.96 17.37
CA GLU A 36 -17.94 -9.77 18.50
C GLU A 36 -19.33 -10.27 18.21
N LYS A 37 -19.73 -10.19 16.94
CA LYS A 37 -21.07 -10.67 16.55
C LYS A 37 -21.10 -12.17 16.36
N GLY A 38 -20.02 -12.84 16.58
CA GLY A 38 -19.99 -14.29 16.52
C GLY A 38 -19.70 -14.86 15.16
N GLU A 39 -19.26 -14.05 14.21
CA GLU A 39 -18.89 -14.57 12.90
C GLU A 39 -17.65 -15.44 13.00
N ASP A 40 -17.53 -16.36 12.07
CA ASP A 40 -16.44 -17.31 12.06
C ASP A 40 -15.09 -16.59 12.01
N PRO A 41 -14.19 -16.86 12.99
CA PRO A 41 -12.92 -16.15 13.03
C PRO A 41 -12.06 -16.32 11.78
N GLU A 42 -12.03 -17.50 11.22
CA GLU A 42 -11.24 -17.74 10.02
C GLU A 42 -11.74 -16.90 8.85
N SER A 43 -13.06 -16.85 8.69
CA SER A 43 -13.67 -16.04 7.64
C SER A 43 -13.39 -14.57 7.86
N VAL A 44 -13.50 -14.11 9.10
CA VAL A 44 -13.27 -12.71 9.41
C VAL A 44 -11.82 -12.33 9.13
N LEU A 45 -10.87 -13.16 9.54
CA LEU A 45 -9.47 -12.88 9.32
C LEU A 45 -9.10 -12.91 7.85
N THR A 46 -9.64 -13.87 7.12
CA THR A 46 -9.39 -13.95 5.68
C THR A 46 -9.91 -12.72 4.98
N HIS A 47 -11.13 -12.32 5.32
CA HIS A 47 -11.73 -11.12 4.75
C HIS A 47 -10.92 -9.87 5.11
N PHE A 48 -10.52 -9.79 6.37
CA PHE A 48 -9.72 -8.67 6.84
C PHE A 48 -8.41 -8.55 6.04
N ALA A 49 -7.72 -9.65 5.87
CA ALA A 49 -6.45 -9.64 5.15
C ALA A 49 -6.63 -9.20 3.70
N ASN A 50 -7.64 -9.76 3.03
CA ASN A 50 -7.92 -9.40 1.64
C ASN A 50 -8.31 -7.95 1.50
N LYS A 51 -9.16 -7.48 2.40
CA LYS A 51 -9.63 -6.11 2.36
C LYS A 51 -8.49 -5.14 2.59
N LEU A 52 -7.62 -5.47 3.54
CA LEU A 52 -6.48 -4.64 3.85
C LEU A 52 -5.57 -4.49 2.62
N THR A 53 -5.25 -5.60 1.98
CA THR A 53 -4.43 -5.56 0.78
C THR A 53 -5.08 -4.71 -0.30
N ASN A 54 -6.37 -4.95 -0.55
CA ASN A 54 -7.09 -4.21 -1.59
C ASN A 54 -7.08 -2.71 -1.33
N LYS A 55 -7.26 -2.31 -0.07
CA LYS A 55 -7.26 -0.90 0.27
C LYS A 55 -5.88 -0.29 0.10
N ILE A 56 -4.85 -1.04 0.45
CA ILE A 56 -3.49 -0.54 0.33
C ILE A 56 -3.11 -0.31 -1.14
N VAL A 57 -3.48 -1.23 -2.02
CA VAL A 57 -3.08 -1.12 -3.42
C VAL A 57 -4.04 -0.29 -4.27
N HIS A 58 -5.19 0.09 -3.71
CA HIS A 58 -6.20 0.78 -4.50
C HIS A 58 -5.71 2.11 -5.09
N THR A 59 -5.25 3.00 -4.23
CA THR A 59 -4.83 4.32 -4.70
C THR A 59 -3.66 4.26 -5.66
N PRO A 60 -2.58 3.51 -5.35
CA PRO A 60 -1.51 3.38 -6.33
C PRO A 60 -1.98 2.78 -7.65
N SER A 61 -2.89 1.82 -7.60
CA SER A 61 -3.38 1.20 -8.83
C SER A 61 -4.12 2.21 -9.69
N VAL A 62 -5.00 3.00 -9.08
CA VAL A 62 -5.74 4.03 -9.79
C VAL A 62 -4.78 5.04 -10.39
N GLN A 63 -3.79 5.48 -9.62
CA GLN A 63 -2.84 6.47 -10.08
C GLN A 63 -1.96 5.95 -11.19
N LEU A 64 -1.59 4.68 -11.14
CA LEU A 64 -0.79 4.08 -12.21
C LEU A 64 -1.58 4.00 -13.51
N LYS A 65 -2.86 3.65 -13.41
CA LYS A 65 -3.71 3.61 -14.60
C LYS A 65 -3.86 4.99 -15.19
N GLN A 66 -4.06 5.98 -14.33
CA GLN A 66 -4.19 7.36 -14.79
C GLN A 66 -2.91 7.84 -15.43
N ALA A 67 -1.77 7.52 -14.84
CA ALA A 67 -0.47 7.88 -15.40
C ALA A 67 -0.29 7.25 -16.78
N SER A 68 -0.74 6.01 -16.93
CA SER A 68 -0.64 5.33 -18.22
C SER A 68 -1.45 6.08 -19.28
N ILE A 69 -2.65 6.48 -18.94
CA ILE A 69 -3.52 7.22 -19.86
C ILE A 69 -2.88 8.55 -20.27
N GLU A 70 -2.21 9.19 -19.32
CA GLU A 70 -1.62 10.50 -19.54
C GLU A 70 -0.21 10.44 -20.11
N GLY A 71 0.32 9.26 -20.28
CA GLY A 71 1.67 9.10 -20.80
C GLY A 71 2.77 9.42 -19.81
N ARG A 72 2.47 9.48 -18.53
CA ARG A 72 3.49 9.77 -17.49
C ARG A 72 4.13 8.48 -17.04
N THR A 73 4.93 7.90 -17.92
CA THR A 73 5.52 6.60 -17.64
C THR A 73 6.70 6.65 -16.67
N ASP A 74 7.17 7.84 -16.36
CA ASP A 74 8.22 8.01 -15.37
C ASP A 74 7.76 7.51 -14.00
N ILE A 75 6.46 7.57 -13.72
CA ILE A 75 5.92 7.06 -12.46
C ILE A 75 6.08 5.55 -12.37
N PHE A 76 6.01 4.86 -13.48
CA PHE A 76 6.17 3.40 -13.47
C PHE A 76 7.55 3.03 -12.94
N GLY A 77 8.59 3.68 -13.46
CA GLY A 77 9.94 3.42 -13.01
C GLY A 77 10.11 3.76 -11.54
N ALA A 78 9.48 4.83 -11.09
CA ALA A 78 9.58 5.24 -9.71
C ALA A 78 8.97 4.20 -8.77
N VAL A 79 7.82 3.68 -9.15
CA VAL A 79 7.14 2.67 -8.33
C VAL A 79 7.93 1.37 -8.31
N GLU A 80 8.42 0.97 -9.48
CA GLU A 80 9.24 -0.25 -9.56
C GLU A 80 10.47 -0.14 -8.67
N ASP A 81 11.07 1.02 -8.69
CA ASP A 81 12.27 1.27 -7.91
C ASP A 81 11.96 1.28 -6.42
N LEU A 82 10.90 1.96 -6.07
CA LEU A 82 10.50 2.14 -4.69
C LEU A 82 10.17 0.80 -4.03
N TYR A 83 9.46 -0.06 -4.75
CA TYR A 83 9.04 -1.35 -4.24
C TYR A 83 9.95 -2.48 -4.69
N GLN A 84 10.98 -2.14 -5.45
CA GLN A 84 11.95 -3.11 -5.94
C GLN A 84 11.30 -4.20 -6.77
N LEU A 85 10.40 -3.78 -7.65
CA LEU A 85 9.68 -4.70 -8.53
C LEU A 85 10.34 -4.85 -9.89
N GLY A 86 11.07 -3.84 -10.31
CA GLY A 86 11.56 -3.79 -11.66
C GLY A 86 12.58 -4.85 -12.00
N ASN A 87 13.11 -5.50 -11.01
CA ASN A 87 14.14 -6.49 -11.19
C ASN A 87 13.60 -7.87 -10.88
N GLU A 88 12.67 -8.32 -11.69
CA GLU A 88 11.98 -9.58 -11.47
C GLU A 88 12.74 -10.75 -12.07
N ASP A 89 13.96 -10.88 -11.69
CA ASP A 89 14.80 -11.98 -12.12
C ASP A 89 14.48 -13.19 -11.27
N PRO A 90 14.06 -14.32 -11.90
CA PRO A 90 13.76 -15.51 -11.11
C PRO A 90 14.94 -15.97 -10.27
N ASN A 91 16.15 -15.77 -10.76
CA ASN A 91 17.33 -16.14 -10.00
C ASN A 91 17.48 -15.29 -8.75
N ALA A 92 17.12 -14.00 -8.85
CA ALA A 92 17.20 -13.12 -7.72
C ALA A 92 16.26 -13.57 -6.62
N LYS A 93 15.12 -14.10 -6.99
CA LYS A 93 14.13 -14.56 -6.02
C LYS A 93 14.61 -15.77 -5.27
N GLU A 94 15.44 -16.55 -5.90
CA GLU A 94 15.94 -17.77 -5.29
C GLU A 94 17.05 -17.50 -4.29
N GLN A 95 17.56 -16.28 -4.31
CA GLN A 95 18.62 -15.91 -3.37
C GLN A 95 18.04 -15.67 -1.97
#